data_9b622c3fe3bfadc69e33fa3fa70cfb92
#
_entry.id   9b622c3fe3bfadc69e33fa3fa70cfb92
#
_cell.length_a   1.000
_cell.length_b   1.000
_cell.length_c   1.000
_cell.angle_alpha   90.00
_cell.angle_beta   90.00
_cell.angle_gamma   90.00
#
_symmetry.space_group_name_H-M   'P 1'
#
loop_
_entity.id
_entity.type
_entity.pdbx_description
1 polymer ?
#
loop_
_entity_poly.entity_id
_entity_poly.type
_entity_poly.pdbx_seq_one_letter_code
_entity_poly.pdbx_strand_id
1 'polypeptide(L)'
;MPEPKLHKIERIVVRGTNWVGDAVMTVPALRNLRRLFPNSHITLATRSLAKDLFSEAEFLDDLLVHEGGGLRSVVHQVRDWRRRNFDLAVLLPNSIETALVASLARVPIRIGYATDGRQRLLTHPLDLPDWRSSQHEVFYYLNIIARLEWLVNREQTFLNTQPDASLEVAETRKIAALDFLRHNRIKGITDGRLLIAICPGSINSRAKRWPAERYAALADRFIDECGADILLIGSAAEEAVSLEVSERMRNNPVMLTGKTELAELVAVLSLVDLLVTNDTGPAHIAAALGRPTLVIFGPTNPLTTRPFSPLAEIVRSAPDCAPCMLRECPIDHRCMTAIQPDEVFERARIMLGRRKMADERPFSACPQTQPLPEFNNKLEFIEQIK
;
A
#
# COMPACT_ATOMS: atom_id res chain seq x y z
N MET A 1 8.25 40.12 0.72
CA MET A 1 8.86 39.40 -0.42
C MET A 1 7.76 39.25 -1.47
N PRO A 2 8.00 39.46 -2.77
CA PRO A 2 6.96 39.21 -3.77
C PRO A 2 6.52 37.77 -3.66
N GLU A 3 5.21 37.51 -3.71
CA GLU A 3 4.65 36.15 -3.75
C GLU A 3 5.32 35.39 -4.92
N PRO A 4 5.91 34.22 -4.70
CA PRO A 4 6.50 33.44 -5.78
C PRO A 4 5.41 33.17 -6.81
N LYS A 5 5.70 33.45 -8.09
CA LYS A 5 4.78 33.25 -9.21
C LYS A 5 4.54 31.74 -9.37
N LEU A 6 3.52 31.22 -8.67
CA LEU A 6 3.07 29.81 -8.71
C LEU A 6 2.66 29.35 -10.12
N HIS A 7 2.47 30.29 -11.07
CA HIS A 7 2.09 30.01 -12.46
C HIS A 7 3.26 29.56 -13.36
N LYS A 8 4.50 29.47 -12.84
CA LYS A 8 5.69 29.13 -13.64
C LYS A 8 6.55 28.08 -12.96
N ILE A 9 5.91 26.99 -12.51
CA ILE A 9 6.59 25.85 -11.89
C ILE A 9 6.94 24.85 -13.01
N GLU A 10 8.23 24.69 -13.30
CA GLU A 10 8.72 23.78 -14.33
C GLU A 10 9.25 22.48 -13.76
N ARG A 11 9.84 22.51 -12.55
CA ARG A 11 10.49 21.35 -11.91
C ARG A 11 10.01 21.16 -10.50
N ILE A 12 9.38 20.02 -10.29
CA ILE A 12 8.80 19.64 -8.99
C ILE A 12 9.57 18.45 -8.43
N VAL A 13 9.93 18.51 -7.15
CA VAL A 13 10.37 17.35 -6.41
C VAL A 13 9.32 17.00 -5.37
N VAL A 14 8.89 15.73 -5.35
CA VAL A 14 8.07 15.16 -4.27
C VAL A 14 8.97 14.30 -3.41
N ARG A 15 9.07 14.61 -2.12
CA ARG A 15 9.71 13.69 -1.18
C ARG A 15 8.70 12.62 -0.80
N GLY A 16 8.90 11.40 -1.29
CA GLY A 16 8.06 10.23 -1.03
C GLY A 16 8.20 9.69 0.40
N THR A 17 7.25 8.85 0.79
CA THR A 17 7.24 8.15 2.08
C THR A 17 8.27 7.02 2.13
N ASN A 18 8.54 6.50 3.33
CA ASN A 18 9.60 5.51 3.52
C ASN A 18 9.09 4.06 3.49
N TRP A 19 7.77 3.85 3.62
CA TRP A 19 7.16 2.53 3.68
C TRP A 19 6.33 2.26 2.43
N VAL A 20 6.34 1.01 1.98
CA VAL A 20 5.64 0.59 0.75
C VAL A 20 4.13 0.86 0.83
N GLY A 21 3.49 0.54 1.96
CA GLY A 21 2.06 0.81 2.14
C GLY A 21 1.74 2.30 2.04
N ASP A 22 2.53 3.14 2.75
CA ASP A 22 2.37 4.60 2.67
C ASP A 22 2.63 5.11 1.25
N ALA A 23 3.60 4.54 0.54
CA ALA A 23 3.91 4.91 -0.84
C ALA A 23 2.70 4.68 -1.76
N VAL A 24 2.00 3.54 -1.64
CA VAL A 24 0.76 3.29 -2.38
C VAL A 24 -0.32 4.31 -2.01
N MET A 25 -0.47 4.64 -0.73
CA MET A 25 -1.46 5.63 -0.29
C MET A 25 -1.18 7.05 -0.79
N THR A 26 0.03 7.35 -1.27
CA THR A 26 0.36 8.65 -1.90
C THR A 26 -0.05 8.73 -3.36
N VAL A 27 -0.37 7.63 -4.03
CA VAL A 27 -0.69 7.60 -5.48
C VAL A 27 -1.77 8.61 -5.88
N PRO A 28 -2.91 8.75 -5.16
CA PRO A 28 -3.91 9.75 -5.51
C PRO A 28 -3.39 11.18 -5.45
N ALA A 29 -2.53 11.49 -4.49
CA ALA A 29 -1.89 12.80 -4.37
C ALA A 29 -0.93 13.07 -5.54
N LEU A 30 -0.14 12.08 -5.95
CA LEU A 30 0.79 12.19 -7.08
C LEU A 30 0.03 12.36 -8.42
N ARG A 31 -1.04 11.60 -8.65
CA ARG A 31 -1.91 11.77 -9.83
C ARG A 31 -2.53 13.17 -9.89
N ASN A 32 -3.03 13.69 -8.77
CA ASN A 32 -3.58 15.04 -8.72
C ASN A 32 -2.52 16.14 -8.85
N LEU A 33 -1.30 15.89 -8.37
CA LEU A 33 -0.16 16.79 -8.63
C LEU A 33 0.13 16.88 -10.14
N ARG A 34 0.14 15.76 -10.87
CA ARG A 34 0.28 15.73 -12.32
C ARG A 34 -0.85 16.47 -13.03
N ARG A 35 -2.10 16.30 -12.57
CA ARG A 35 -3.26 17.06 -13.11
C ARG A 35 -3.11 18.57 -12.90
N LEU A 36 -2.62 18.99 -11.74
CA LEU A 36 -2.39 20.39 -11.42
C LEU A 36 -1.25 21.00 -12.25
N PHE A 37 -0.21 20.22 -12.54
CA PHE A 37 0.98 20.64 -13.27
C PHE A 37 1.27 19.70 -14.46
N PRO A 38 0.44 19.74 -15.52
CA PRO A 38 0.53 18.78 -16.63
C PRO A 38 1.83 18.86 -17.42
N ASN A 39 2.47 20.04 -17.44
CA ASN A 39 3.68 20.30 -18.23
C ASN A 39 4.95 20.38 -17.37
N SER A 40 4.86 20.25 -16.06
CA SER A 40 6.02 20.31 -15.18
C SER A 40 6.72 18.95 -15.13
N HIS A 41 8.04 18.97 -14.98
CA HIS A 41 8.83 17.77 -14.72
C HIS A 41 8.73 17.37 -13.24
N ILE A 42 8.08 16.25 -12.95
CA ILE A 42 7.84 15.75 -11.59
C ILE A 42 8.82 14.64 -11.26
N THR A 43 9.70 14.89 -10.31
CA THR A 43 10.65 13.90 -9.77
C THR A 43 10.18 13.39 -8.42
N LEU A 44 10.02 12.08 -8.25
CA LEU A 44 9.78 11.47 -6.94
C LEU A 44 11.11 11.10 -6.29
N ALA A 45 11.44 11.76 -5.20
CA ALA A 45 12.60 11.45 -4.37
C ALA A 45 12.17 10.42 -3.30
N THR A 46 12.58 9.16 -3.46
CA THR A 46 12.12 8.04 -2.66
C THR A 46 13.26 7.12 -2.20
N ARG A 47 12.97 6.14 -1.36
CA ARG A 47 13.90 5.07 -1.00
C ARG A 47 13.89 3.96 -2.06
N SER A 48 14.99 3.19 -2.15
CA SER A 48 15.10 2.03 -3.06
C SER A 48 13.91 1.08 -2.94
N LEU A 49 13.45 0.84 -1.71
CA LEU A 49 12.31 -0.05 -1.44
C LEU A 49 11.01 0.35 -2.16
N ALA A 50 10.78 1.62 -2.45
CA ALA A 50 9.57 2.08 -3.15
C ALA A 50 9.81 2.43 -4.64
N LYS A 51 11.07 2.39 -5.11
CA LYS A 51 11.41 2.73 -6.49
C LYS A 51 10.62 1.89 -7.50
N ASP A 52 10.61 0.58 -7.30
CA ASP A 52 10.03 -0.36 -8.26
C ASP A 52 8.50 -0.32 -8.32
N LEU A 53 7.88 0.28 -7.29
CA LEU A 53 6.43 0.54 -7.26
C LEU A 53 6.02 1.61 -8.28
N PHE A 54 6.92 2.57 -8.54
CA PHE A 54 6.65 3.74 -9.37
C PHE A 54 7.40 3.73 -10.70
N SER A 55 8.10 2.65 -11.04
CA SER A 55 8.92 2.57 -12.26
C SER A 55 8.12 2.73 -13.56
N GLU A 56 6.83 2.48 -13.51
CA GLU A 56 5.91 2.54 -14.65
C GLU A 56 4.81 3.60 -14.45
N ALA A 57 4.98 4.50 -13.46
CA ALA A 57 3.98 5.48 -13.12
C ALA A 57 3.98 6.66 -14.09
N GLU A 58 2.98 6.75 -14.97
CA GLU A 58 2.84 7.82 -15.98
C GLU A 58 2.69 9.23 -15.39
N PHE A 59 2.34 9.34 -14.12
CA PHE A 59 2.23 10.62 -13.42
C PHE A 59 3.56 11.18 -12.90
N LEU A 60 4.68 10.48 -13.13
CA LEU A 60 6.04 10.90 -12.78
C LEU A 60 6.95 10.91 -14.02
N ASP A 61 7.93 11.79 -14.05
CA ASP A 61 8.93 11.86 -15.12
C ASP A 61 10.27 11.27 -14.70
N ASP A 62 10.60 11.29 -13.39
CA ASP A 62 11.88 10.81 -12.89
C ASP A 62 11.77 10.25 -11.46
N LEU A 63 12.65 9.30 -11.14
CA LEU A 63 12.80 8.72 -9.82
C LEU A 63 14.21 8.99 -9.27
N LEU A 64 14.28 9.69 -8.15
CA LEU A 64 15.53 9.97 -7.45
C LEU A 64 15.63 9.10 -6.20
N VAL A 65 16.48 8.08 -6.27
CA VAL A 65 16.63 7.12 -5.17
C VAL A 65 17.62 7.64 -4.13
N HIS A 66 17.23 7.61 -2.88
CA HIS A 66 18.08 7.94 -1.74
C HIS A 66 18.25 6.72 -0.85
N GLU A 67 19.48 6.38 -0.53
CA GLU A 67 19.80 5.33 0.42
C GLU A 67 20.43 5.90 1.68
N GLY A 68 20.27 5.13 2.77
CA GLY A 68 20.87 5.47 4.05
C GLY A 68 20.16 6.60 4.80
N GLY A 69 20.78 7.01 5.90
CA GLY A 69 20.36 8.11 6.78
C GLY A 69 21.58 8.86 7.29
N GLY A 70 21.34 9.91 8.07
CA GLY A 70 22.39 10.72 8.68
C GLY A 70 22.97 11.79 7.77
N LEU A 71 23.98 12.50 8.28
CA LEU A 71 24.49 13.74 7.71
C LEU A 71 25.03 13.57 6.27
N ARG A 72 25.68 12.46 5.97
CA ARG A 72 26.21 12.20 4.61
C ARG A 72 25.10 12.09 3.57
N SER A 73 24.02 11.38 3.89
CA SER A 73 22.85 11.24 3.03
C SER A 73 22.18 12.60 2.80
N VAL A 74 22.02 13.42 3.85
CA VAL A 74 21.48 14.79 3.75
C VAL A 74 22.32 15.64 2.80
N VAL A 75 23.66 15.64 2.95
CA VAL A 75 24.56 16.42 2.09
C VAL A 75 24.45 15.97 0.63
N HIS A 76 24.37 14.67 0.38
CA HIS A 76 24.21 14.12 -0.98
C HIS A 76 22.89 14.59 -1.60
N GLN A 77 21.76 14.40 -0.88
CA GLN A 77 20.45 14.86 -1.32
C GLN A 77 20.41 16.37 -1.62
N VAL A 78 20.99 17.19 -0.73
CA VAL A 78 21.06 18.65 -0.93
C VAL A 78 21.82 19.00 -2.21
N ARG A 79 22.95 18.32 -2.49
CA ARG A 79 23.72 18.55 -3.72
C ARG A 79 22.93 18.19 -4.97
N ASP A 80 22.26 17.04 -4.95
CA ASP A 80 21.48 16.57 -6.09
C ASP A 80 20.28 17.47 -6.36
N TRP A 81 19.54 17.87 -5.32
CA TRP A 81 18.41 18.76 -5.48
C TRP A 81 18.84 20.16 -5.98
N ARG A 82 19.97 20.69 -5.51
CA ARG A 82 20.53 21.94 -6.02
C ARG A 82 20.88 21.88 -7.51
N ARG A 83 21.48 20.79 -7.96
CA ARG A 83 21.86 20.62 -9.38
C ARG A 83 20.65 20.55 -10.30
N ARG A 84 19.53 20.02 -9.80
CA ARG A 84 18.29 19.86 -10.54
C ARG A 84 17.43 21.12 -10.59
N ASN A 85 17.73 22.15 -9.76
CA ASN A 85 17.04 23.44 -9.72
C ASN A 85 15.51 23.30 -9.62
N PHE A 86 15.00 22.59 -8.61
CA PHE A 86 13.58 22.44 -8.37
C PHE A 86 12.93 23.77 -7.94
N ASP A 87 11.75 24.08 -8.49
CA ASP A 87 10.92 25.24 -8.16
C ASP A 87 10.02 24.98 -6.97
N LEU A 88 9.54 23.74 -6.85
CA LEU A 88 8.60 23.29 -5.82
C LEU A 88 9.07 21.98 -5.19
N ALA A 89 9.04 21.91 -3.87
CA ALA A 89 9.18 20.70 -3.09
C ALA A 89 7.88 20.39 -2.34
N VAL A 90 7.29 19.23 -2.63
CA VAL A 90 6.15 18.66 -1.89
C VAL A 90 6.68 17.61 -0.92
N LEU A 91 6.51 17.85 0.39
CA LEU A 91 7.10 17.02 1.44
C LEU A 91 6.02 16.16 2.12
N LEU A 92 5.85 14.92 1.65
CA LEU A 92 4.85 13.99 2.19
C LEU A 92 5.20 13.46 3.59
N PRO A 93 6.47 13.08 3.90
CA PRO A 93 6.84 12.72 5.27
C PRO A 93 6.92 13.92 6.19
N ASN A 94 6.67 13.69 7.48
CA ASN A 94 6.67 14.74 8.51
C ASN A 94 8.04 15.00 9.16
N SER A 95 9.13 14.42 8.66
CA SER A 95 10.45 14.57 9.29
C SER A 95 11.10 15.93 9.07
N ILE A 96 11.83 16.41 10.07
CA ILE A 96 12.65 17.63 9.97
C ILE A 96 13.73 17.50 8.88
N GLU A 97 14.30 16.30 8.69
CA GLU A 97 15.33 16.01 7.70
C GLU A 97 14.86 16.37 6.28
N THR A 98 13.63 16.00 5.91
CA THR A 98 13.09 16.26 4.56
C THR A 98 12.92 17.75 4.30
N ALA A 99 12.47 18.52 5.28
CA ALA A 99 12.37 19.97 5.19
C ALA A 99 13.74 20.67 5.16
N LEU A 100 14.71 20.12 5.92
CA LEU A 100 16.08 20.61 5.93
C LEU A 100 16.75 20.43 4.56
N VAL A 101 16.61 19.26 3.94
CA VAL A 101 17.12 18.99 2.59
C VAL A 101 16.57 20.02 1.59
N ALA A 102 15.24 20.20 1.56
CA ALA A 102 14.58 21.13 0.65
C ALA A 102 15.02 22.59 0.89
N SER A 103 15.16 22.99 2.16
CA SER A 103 15.59 24.33 2.53
C SER A 103 17.07 24.58 2.19
N LEU A 104 17.96 23.66 2.54
CA LEU A 104 19.38 23.75 2.20
C LEU A 104 19.63 23.64 0.70
N ALA A 105 18.81 22.90 -0.04
CA ALA A 105 18.85 22.87 -1.50
C ALA A 105 18.34 24.18 -2.13
N ARG A 106 17.80 25.10 -1.33
CA ARG A 106 17.25 26.39 -1.76
C ARG A 106 16.06 26.27 -2.70
N VAL A 107 15.25 25.22 -2.57
CA VAL A 107 13.99 25.12 -3.31
C VAL A 107 13.09 26.27 -2.89
N PRO A 108 12.63 27.15 -3.79
CA PRO A 108 11.94 28.37 -3.40
C PRO A 108 10.57 28.13 -2.77
N ILE A 109 9.82 27.13 -3.23
CA ILE A 109 8.51 26.78 -2.69
C ILE A 109 8.60 25.40 -2.02
N ARG A 110 8.29 25.34 -0.71
CA ARG A 110 8.38 24.13 0.10
C ARG A 110 7.10 23.98 0.90
N ILE A 111 6.28 22.98 0.53
CA ILE A 111 4.97 22.71 1.14
C ILE A 111 4.97 21.38 1.89
N GLY A 112 4.32 21.34 3.02
CA GLY A 112 4.14 20.16 3.89
C GLY A 112 3.59 20.55 5.25
N TYR A 113 3.25 19.56 6.08
CA TYR A 113 2.71 19.82 7.42
C TYR A 113 3.77 20.37 8.37
N ALA A 114 3.38 21.32 9.22
CA ALA A 114 4.23 22.01 10.19
C ALA A 114 4.41 21.20 11.48
N THR A 115 4.94 19.98 11.34
CA THR A 115 5.21 19.06 12.46
C THR A 115 6.68 19.08 12.86
N ASP A 116 7.01 18.47 14.00
CA ASP A 116 8.38 18.22 14.47
C ASP A 116 9.30 19.46 14.46
N GLY A 117 8.73 20.67 14.62
CA GLY A 117 9.50 21.92 14.64
C GLY A 117 10.01 22.39 13.27
N ARG A 118 9.62 21.75 12.15
CA ARG A 118 10.10 22.08 10.79
C ARG A 118 9.41 23.28 10.14
N GLN A 119 8.44 23.91 10.80
CA GLN A 119 7.66 25.04 10.26
C GLN A 119 8.55 26.12 9.62
N ARG A 120 9.67 26.50 10.29
CA ARG A 120 10.59 27.54 9.79
C ARG A 120 11.37 27.16 8.53
N LEU A 121 11.42 25.85 8.21
CA LEU A 121 12.08 25.34 7.01
C LEU A 121 11.12 25.28 5.80
N LEU A 122 9.83 25.40 6.04
CA LEU A 122 8.79 25.43 5.01
C LEU A 122 8.48 26.87 4.61
N THR A 123 8.15 27.10 3.33
CA THR A 123 7.63 28.40 2.88
C THR A 123 6.10 28.42 2.93
N HIS A 124 5.48 27.26 2.80
CA HIS A 124 4.03 27.04 2.90
C HIS A 124 3.75 25.93 3.91
N PRO A 125 3.92 26.22 5.22
CA PRO A 125 3.62 25.28 6.27
C PRO A 125 2.10 25.06 6.35
N LEU A 126 1.68 23.80 6.49
CA LEU A 126 0.28 23.42 6.70
C LEU A 126 0.07 22.96 8.12
N ASP A 127 -1.02 23.37 8.75
CA ASP A 127 -1.44 22.82 10.02
C ASP A 127 -1.96 21.39 9.84
N LEU A 128 -1.78 20.56 10.88
CA LEU A 128 -2.38 19.24 10.89
C LEU A 128 -3.90 19.36 10.88
N PRO A 129 -4.58 18.62 9.99
CA PRO A 129 -6.04 18.64 9.99
C PRO A 129 -6.62 17.96 11.23
N ASP A 130 -7.70 18.50 11.78
CA ASP A 130 -8.38 17.96 12.98
C ASP A 130 -8.86 16.52 12.79
N TRP A 131 -9.18 16.15 11.55
CA TRP A 131 -9.62 14.81 11.17
C TRP A 131 -8.48 13.78 10.95
N ARG A 132 -7.22 14.13 11.24
CA ARG A 132 -6.03 13.28 11.01
C ARG A 132 -6.14 11.85 11.56
N SER A 133 -6.83 11.66 12.68
CA SER A 133 -7.02 10.36 13.34
C SER A 133 -8.29 9.61 12.93
N SER A 134 -9.21 10.26 12.21
CA SER A 134 -10.54 9.74 11.86
C SER A 134 -10.76 9.52 10.37
N GLN A 135 -9.88 10.04 9.50
CA GLN A 135 -9.95 9.81 8.07
C GLN A 135 -8.74 9.03 7.56
N HIS A 136 -8.91 8.47 6.36
CA HIS A 136 -7.89 7.66 5.72
C HIS A 136 -6.65 8.47 5.32
N GLU A 137 -5.44 7.87 5.43
CA GLU A 137 -4.15 8.48 5.07
C GLU A 137 -4.09 9.01 3.63
N VAL A 138 -4.84 8.43 2.69
CA VAL A 138 -4.97 8.95 1.32
C VAL A 138 -5.40 10.41 1.33
N PHE A 139 -6.39 10.78 2.17
CA PHE A 139 -6.87 12.16 2.27
C PHE A 139 -5.84 13.07 2.95
N TYR A 140 -5.00 12.52 3.84
CA TYR A 140 -3.92 13.28 4.45
C TYR A 140 -2.90 13.75 3.41
N TYR A 141 -2.51 12.88 2.48
CA TYR A 141 -1.61 13.25 1.38
C TYR A 141 -2.31 14.13 0.33
N LEU A 142 -3.56 13.84 0.00
CA LEU A 142 -4.36 14.65 -0.92
C LEU A 142 -4.55 16.08 -0.42
N ASN A 143 -4.72 16.29 0.89
CA ASN A 143 -4.90 17.62 1.46
C ASN A 143 -3.70 18.54 1.19
N ILE A 144 -2.47 18.01 1.11
CA ILE A 144 -1.29 18.82 0.73
C ILE A 144 -1.46 19.34 -0.70
N ILE A 145 -1.95 18.49 -1.62
CA ILE A 145 -2.13 18.86 -3.02
C ILE A 145 -3.35 19.77 -3.20
N ALA A 146 -4.42 19.57 -2.45
CA ALA A 146 -5.58 20.46 -2.47
C ALA A 146 -5.24 21.87 -1.95
N ARG A 147 -4.35 21.96 -0.96
CA ARG A 147 -3.82 23.27 -0.52
C ARG A 147 -2.95 23.92 -1.58
N LEU A 148 -2.17 23.14 -2.32
CA LEU A 148 -1.40 23.60 -3.45
C LEU A 148 -2.31 24.06 -4.61
N GLU A 149 -3.37 23.30 -4.92
CA GLU A 149 -4.41 23.67 -5.88
C GLU A 149 -5.02 25.04 -5.53
N TRP A 150 -5.38 25.24 -4.26
CA TRP A 150 -5.94 26.51 -3.80
C TRP A 150 -4.94 27.68 -3.97
N LEU A 151 -3.65 27.44 -3.72
CA LEU A 151 -2.63 28.46 -3.92
C LEU A 151 -2.49 28.85 -5.39
N VAL A 152 -2.63 27.91 -6.33
CA VAL A 152 -2.49 28.10 -7.77
C VAL A 152 -3.77 28.66 -8.40
N ASN A 153 -4.90 27.99 -8.18
CA ASN A 153 -6.17 28.22 -8.91
C ASN A 153 -7.25 28.86 -8.05
N ARG A 154 -7.06 28.98 -6.71
CA ARG A 154 -8.09 29.37 -5.74
C ARG A 154 -9.28 28.39 -5.67
N GLU A 155 -9.05 27.14 -6.03
CA GLU A 155 -10.02 26.03 -6.01
C GLU A 155 -9.57 24.91 -5.06
N GLN A 156 -10.48 24.03 -4.68
CA GLN A 156 -10.21 22.81 -3.90
C GLN A 156 -11.07 21.66 -4.42
N THR A 157 -10.87 21.27 -5.67
CA THR A 157 -11.68 20.26 -6.33
C THR A 157 -11.21 18.83 -6.03
N PHE A 158 -9.93 18.65 -5.72
CA PHE A 158 -9.33 17.32 -5.53
C PHE A 158 -9.86 16.56 -4.32
N LEU A 159 -10.31 17.25 -3.27
CA LEU A 159 -10.93 16.62 -2.10
C LEU A 159 -12.36 16.12 -2.38
N ASN A 160 -13.02 16.64 -3.42
CA ASN A 160 -14.39 16.28 -3.81
C ASN A 160 -14.44 15.20 -4.88
N THR A 161 -13.28 14.73 -5.38
CA THR A 161 -13.19 13.65 -6.36
C THR A 161 -12.82 12.34 -5.67
N GLN A 162 -13.34 11.22 -6.18
CA GLN A 162 -12.95 9.91 -5.65
C GLN A 162 -11.45 9.70 -5.90
N PRO A 163 -10.65 9.42 -4.84
CA PRO A 163 -9.23 9.19 -4.99
C PRO A 163 -8.93 7.91 -5.79
N ASP A 164 -8.03 7.99 -6.76
CA ASP A 164 -7.57 6.86 -7.54
C ASP A 164 -6.19 6.41 -7.03
N ALA A 165 -6.16 5.29 -6.31
CA ALA A 165 -4.96 4.66 -5.78
C ALA A 165 -4.47 3.49 -6.66
N SER A 166 -5.00 3.33 -7.88
CA SER A 166 -4.64 2.23 -8.77
C SER A 166 -3.18 2.28 -9.20
N LEU A 167 -2.59 1.09 -9.34
CA LEU A 167 -1.27 0.88 -9.92
C LEU A 167 -1.40 -0.04 -11.12
N GLU A 168 -0.52 0.15 -12.09
CA GLU A 168 -0.44 -0.68 -13.28
C GLU A 168 0.88 -1.43 -13.32
N VAL A 169 0.90 -2.55 -14.01
CA VAL A 169 2.09 -3.36 -14.28
C VAL A 169 2.18 -3.57 -15.76
N ALA A 170 3.32 -3.22 -16.36
CA ALA A 170 3.56 -3.43 -17.79
C ALA A 170 3.41 -4.90 -18.17
N GLU A 171 2.87 -5.14 -19.36
CA GLU A 171 2.59 -6.48 -19.84
C GLU A 171 3.87 -7.35 -19.89
N THR A 172 5.00 -6.75 -20.23
CA THR A 172 6.31 -7.42 -20.22
C THR A 172 6.68 -7.97 -18.84
N ARG A 173 6.37 -7.24 -17.76
CA ARG A 173 6.61 -7.71 -16.39
C ARG A 173 5.63 -8.80 -15.97
N LYS A 174 4.37 -8.72 -16.42
CA LYS A 174 3.39 -9.80 -16.18
C LYS A 174 3.82 -11.09 -16.86
N ILE A 175 4.31 -11.01 -18.11
CA ILE A 175 4.84 -12.17 -18.84
C ILE A 175 6.04 -12.76 -18.10
N ALA A 176 6.99 -11.96 -17.67
CA ALA A 176 8.13 -12.41 -16.88
C ALA A 176 7.71 -13.09 -15.57
N ALA A 177 6.70 -12.52 -14.87
CA ALA A 177 6.15 -13.12 -13.65
C ALA A 177 5.44 -14.46 -13.93
N LEU A 178 4.70 -14.57 -15.04
CA LEU A 178 4.10 -15.85 -15.47
C LEU A 178 5.18 -16.92 -15.71
N ASP A 179 6.26 -16.58 -16.39
CA ASP A 179 7.37 -17.50 -16.63
C ASP A 179 8.10 -17.89 -15.33
N PHE A 180 8.30 -16.92 -14.43
CA PHE A 180 8.85 -17.18 -13.11
C PHE A 180 7.98 -18.16 -12.31
N LEU A 181 6.65 -17.97 -12.32
CA LEU A 181 5.71 -18.85 -11.63
C LEU A 181 5.67 -20.25 -12.26
N ARG A 182 5.74 -20.37 -13.58
CA ARG A 182 5.85 -21.66 -14.29
C ARG A 182 7.12 -22.43 -13.89
N HIS A 183 8.26 -21.77 -13.84
CA HIS A 183 9.53 -22.38 -13.40
C HIS A 183 9.46 -22.87 -11.95
N ASN A 184 8.67 -22.22 -11.10
CA ASN A 184 8.41 -22.64 -9.73
C ASN A 184 7.29 -23.71 -9.61
N ARG A 185 6.90 -24.36 -10.73
CA ARG A 185 5.94 -25.48 -10.80
C ARG A 185 4.51 -25.13 -10.34
N ILE A 186 4.10 -23.88 -10.52
CA ILE A 186 2.72 -23.45 -10.22
C ILE A 186 1.84 -23.89 -11.40
N LYS A 187 0.93 -24.80 -11.12
CA LYS A 187 0.02 -25.38 -12.13
C LYS A 187 -1.17 -24.49 -12.44
N GLY A 188 -1.59 -23.66 -11.49
CA GLY A 188 -2.80 -22.84 -11.61
C GLY A 188 -2.80 -21.89 -12.80
N ILE A 189 -1.63 -21.45 -13.24
CA ILE A 189 -1.45 -20.56 -14.40
C ILE A 189 -1.84 -21.26 -15.72
N THR A 190 -1.63 -22.58 -15.82
CA THR A 190 -1.93 -23.36 -17.03
C THR A 190 -3.26 -24.09 -16.97
N ASP A 191 -3.68 -24.51 -15.78
CA ASP A 191 -4.79 -25.43 -15.56
C ASP A 191 -6.07 -24.71 -15.06
N GLY A 192 -6.05 -23.36 -14.99
CA GLY A 192 -7.20 -22.56 -14.54
C GLY A 192 -7.53 -22.69 -13.06
N ARG A 193 -6.57 -23.16 -12.23
CA ARG A 193 -6.72 -23.22 -10.77
C ARG A 193 -6.62 -21.82 -10.18
N LEU A 194 -7.18 -21.66 -8.99
CA LEU A 194 -7.00 -20.44 -8.19
C LEU A 194 -5.55 -20.28 -7.77
N LEU A 195 -5.01 -19.08 -7.94
CA LEU A 195 -3.71 -18.68 -7.44
C LEU A 195 -3.90 -17.76 -6.23
N ILE A 196 -3.63 -18.26 -5.03
CA ILE A 196 -3.81 -17.52 -3.79
C ILE A 196 -2.45 -17.22 -3.17
N ALA A 197 -2.17 -15.92 -2.96
CA ALA A 197 -1.00 -15.50 -2.20
C ALA A 197 -1.35 -15.34 -0.71
N ILE A 198 -0.44 -15.77 0.15
CA ILE A 198 -0.51 -15.58 1.60
C ILE A 198 0.76 -14.88 2.06
N CYS A 199 0.60 -13.74 2.75
CA CYS A 199 1.70 -13.01 3.37
C CYS A 199 1.55 -13.06 4.90
N PRO A 200 2.16 -14.05 5.57
CA PRO A 200 1.96 -14.25 7.00
C PRO A 200 2.85 -13.36 7.87
N GLY A 201 3.84 -12.71 7.27
CA GLY A 201 4.81 -11.87 7.95
C GLY A 201 4.29 -10.49 8.33
N SER A 202 5.10 -9.77 9.07
CA SER A 202 5.07 -8.33 9.31
C SER A 202 6.40 -7.91 9.91
N ILE A 203 7.18 -7.12 9.18
CA ILE A 203 8.56 -6.75 9.55
C ILE A 203 8.58 -5.92 10.83
N ASN A 204 7.70 -4.92 10.92
CA ASN A 204 7.78 -3.88 11.94
C ASN A 204 6.92 -4.12 13.18
N SER A 205 6.10 -5.18 13.19
CA SER A 205 5.17 -5.43 14.29
C SER A 205 4.78 -6.90 14.37
N ARG A 206 5.26 -7.57 15.39
CA ARG A 206 4.80 -8.93 15.73
C ARG A 206 3.33 -8.93 16.13
N ALA A 207 2.85 -7.85 16.74
CA ALA A 207 1.46 -7.71 17.13
C ALA A 207 0.46 -7.72 15.94
N LYS A 208 0.94 -7.49 14.72
CA LYS A 208 0.11 -7.61 13.50
C LYS A 208 0.03 -9.03 12.95
N ARG A 209 0.83 -9.97 13.42
CA ARG A 209 0.90 -11.32 12.84
C ARG A 209 -0.23 -12.19 13.34
N TRP A 210 -1.01 -12.72 12.42
CA TRP A 210 -1.95 -13.81 12.72
C TRP A 210 -1.17 -15.11 12.96
N PRO A 211 -1.60 -16.00 13.86
CA PRO A 211 -0.87 -17.21 14.21
C PRO A 211 -0.56 -18.11 12.99
N ALA A 212 0.68 -18.64 12.93
CA ALA A 212 1.15 -19.45 11.80
C ALA A 212 0.29 -20.70 11.57
N GLU A 213 -0.13 -21.37 12.65
CA GLU A 213 -1.02 -22.54 12.58
C GLU A 213 -2.38 -22.24 11.94
N ARG A 214 -2.83 -20.98 12.02
CA ARG A 214 -4.09 -20.56 11.41
C ARG A 214 -3.94 -20.27 9.93
N TYR A 215 -2.80 -19.67 9.53
CA TYR A 215 -2.48 -19.53 8.13
C TYR A 215 -2.32 -20.89 7.46
N ALA A 216 -1.66 -21.85 8.13
CA ALA A 216 -1.51 -23.21 7.64
C ALA A 216 -2.86 -23.91 7.44
N ALA A 217 -3.74 -23.85 8.45
CA ALA A 217 -5.09 -24.40 8.35
C ALA A 217 -5.91 -23.77 7.22
N LEU A 218 -5.83 -22.45 7.06
CA LEU A 218 -6.51 -21.73 5.99
C LEU A 218 -5.96 -22.13 4.61
N ALA A 219 -4.64 -22.23 4.45
CA ALA A 219 -3.96 -22.61 3.21
C ALA A 219 -4.36 -24.05 2.80
N ASP A 220 -4.33 -24.99 3.73
CA ASP A 220 -4.78 -26.36 3.49
C ASP A 220 -6.23 -26.43 3.01
N ARG A 221 -7.13 -25.64 3.61
CA ARG A 221 -8.52 -25.56 3.15
C ARG A 221 -8.66 -25.06 1.72
N PHE A 222 -7.91 -24.03 1.34
CA PHE A 222 -7.92 -23.54 -0.05
C PHE A 222 -7.45 -24.61 -1.05
N ILE A 223 -6.45 -25.42 -0.66
CA ILE A 223 -5.97 -26.51 -1.50
C ILE A 223 -7.03 -27.62 -1.57
N ASP A 224 -7.52 -28.09 -0.43
CA ASP A 224 -8.40 -29.24 -0.32
C ASP A 224 -9.81 -28.97 -0.89
N GLU A 225 -10.39 -27.79 -0.61
CA GLU A 225 -11.76 -27.44 -0.95
C GLU A 225 -11.88 -26.69 -2.28
N CYS A 226 -10.85 -25.90 -2.67
CA CYS A 226 -10.89 -25.07 -3.87
C CYS A 226 -9.89 -25.50 -4.95
N GLY A 227 -9.01 -26.47 -4.69
CA GLY A 227 -7.97 -26.90 -5.62
C GLY A 227 -6.96 -25.79 -5.93
N ALA A 228 -6.75 -24.84 -5.00
CA ALA A 228 -5.91 -23.68 -5.21
C ALA A 228 -4.42 -24.01 -5.13
N ASP A 229 -3.61 -23.25 -5.88
CA ASP A 229 -2.18 -23.17 -5.65
C ASP A 229 -1.88 -22.02 -4.64
N ILE A 230 -1.07 -22.33 -3.63
CA ILE A 230 -0.73 -21.40 -2.55
C ILE A 230 0.69 -20.87 -2.72
N LEU A 231 0.83 -19.52 -2.74
CA LEU A 231 2.10 -18.83 -2.70
C LEU A 231 2.32 -18.23 -1.31
N LEU A 232 3.39 -18.61 -0.63
CA LEU A 232 3.85 -17.89 0.56
C LEU A 232 4.81 -16.78 0.12
N ILE A 233 4.43 -15.53 0.37
CA ILE A 233 5.18 -14.34 -0.04
C ILE A 233 5.63 -13.52 1.18
N GLY A 234 6.66 -12.72 0.98
CA GLY A 234 7.22 -11.84 2.01
C GLY A 234 8.66 -11.49 1.68
N SER A 235 9.25 -10.61 2.48
CA SER A 235 10.67 -10.28 2.42
C SER A 235 11.54 -11.38 3.01
N ALA A 236 12.85 -11.35 2.75
CA ALA A 236 13.81 -12.28 3.35
C ALA A 236 13.78 -12.26 4.90
N ALA A 237 13.50 -11.11 5.50
CA ALA A 237 13.36 -10.99 6.96
C ALA A 237 12.15 -11.74 7.55
N GLU A 238 11.21 -12.16 6.70
CA GLU A 238 9.98 -12.88 7.07
C GLU A 238 10.04 -14.38 6.73
N GLU A 239 11.18 -14.87 6.24
CA GLU A 239 11.36 -16.27 5.82
C GLU A 239 11.04 -17.25 6.94
N ALA A 240 11.48 -16.97 8.16
CA ALA A 240 11.20 -17.83 9.33
C ALA A 240 9.71 -18.01 9.61
N VAL A 241 8.91 -16.96 9.44
CA VAL A 241 7.45 -17.04 9.66
C VAL A 241 6.78 -17.84 8.54
N SER A 242 7.19 -17.64 7.29
CA SER A 242 6.67 -18.40 6.16
C SER A 242 7.04 -19.88 6.24
N LEU A 243 8.27 -20.17 6.70
CA LEU A 243 8.70 -21.56 6.93
C LEU A 243 7.86 -22.20 8.03
N GLU A 244 7.61 -21.50 9.15
CA GLU A 244 6.75 -21.99 10.22
C GLU A 244 5.34 -22.32 9.72
N VAL A 245 4.75 -21.50 8.83
CA VAL A 245 3.45 -21.80 8.20
C VAL A 245 3.55 -23.06 7.34
N SER A 246 4.57 -23.15 6.46
CA SER A 246 4.76 -24.28 5.57
C SER A 246 4.96 -25.61 6.31
N GLU A 247 5.71 -25.61 7.42
CA GLU A 247 5.94 -26.80 8.26
C GLU A 247 4.65 -27.29 8.98
N ARG A 248 3.69 -26.40 9.22
CA ARG A 248 2.40 -26.74 9.84
C ARG A 248 1.33 -27.13 8.82
N MET A 249 1.56 -26.87 7.54
CA MET A 249 0.64 -27.30 6.47
C MET A 249 0.76 -28.81 6.21
N ARG A 250 -0.35 -29.43 5.84
CA ARG A 250 -0.39 -30.80 5.33
C ARG A 250 0.01 -30.88 3.87
N ASN A 251 -0.25 -29.80 3.13
CA ASN A 251 0.05 -29.64 1.73
C ASN A 251 1.28 -28.75 1.53
N ASN A 252 1.93 -28.84 0.36
CA ASN A 252 3.13 -28.08 0.08
C ASN A 252 2.78 -26.78 -0.65
N PRO A 253 2.99 -25.59 -0.04
CA PRO A 253 2.88 -24.31 -0.74
C PRO A 253 4.12 -24.05 -1.59
N VAL A 254 4.03 -23.12 -2.54
CA VAL A 254 5.19 -22.58 -3.21
C VAL A 254 5.77 -21.43 -2.38
N MET A 255 7.01 -21.61 -1.94
CA MET A 255 7.72 -20.64 -1.10
C MET A 255 8.41 -19.59 -1.97
N LEU A 256 7.88 -18.38 -2.02
CA LEU A 256 8.46 -17.21 -2.69
C LEU A 256 9.02 -16.17 -1.70
N THR A 257 8.81 -16.34 -0.41
CA THR A 257 9.34 -15.45 0.64
C THR A 257 10.85 -15.35 0.53
N GLY A 258 11.37 -14.11 0.43
CA GLY A 258 12.81 -13.84 0.26
C GLY A 258 13.38 -14.16 -1.13
N LYS A 259 12.56 -14.60 -2.09
CA LYS A 259 12.99 -14.99 -3.44
C LYS A 259 12.58 -14.01 -4.52
N THR A 260 11.87 -12.95 -4.17
CA THR A 260 11.43 -11.91 -5.10
C THR A 260 11.89 -10.55 -4.63
N GLU A 261 12.41 -9.76 -5.57
CA GLU A 261 12.52 -8.32 -5.38
C GLU A 261 11.13 -7.66 -5.43
N LEU A 262 11.01 -6.40 -4.98
CA LEU A 262 9.70 -5.75 -4.94
C LEU A 262 9.06 -5.65 -6.33
N ALA A 263 9.85 -5.38 -7.38
CA ALA A 263 9.37 -5.34 -8.76
C ALA A 263 8.71 -6.65 -9.20
N GLU A 264 9.35 -7.78 -8.88
CA GLU A 264 8.85 -9.12 -9.19
C GLU A 264 7.59 -9.43 -8.36
N LEU A 265 7.61 -9.08 -7.05
CA LEU A 265 6.46 -9.27 -6.18
C LEU A 265 5.22 -8.48 -6.69
N VAL A 266 5.39 -7.24 -7.13
CA VAL A 266 4.31 -6.43 -7.73
C VAL A 266 3.74 -7.14 -8.97
N ALA A 267 4.60 -7.66 -9.84
CA ALA A 267 4.16 -8.40 -11.02
C ALA A 267 3.45 -9.72 -10.66
N VAL A 268 3.96 -10.49 -9.69
CA VAL A 268 3.30 -11.71 -9.18
C VAL A 268 1.95 -11.36 -8.57
N LEU A 269 1.87 -10.33 -7.73
CA LEU A 269 0.61 -9.89 -7.12
C LEU A 269 -0.42 -9.45 -8.16
N SER A 270 -0.01 -8.94 -9.32
CA SER A 270 -0.94 -8.61 -10.41
C SER A 270 -1.63 -9.83 -11.03
N LEU A 271 -1.14 -11.04 -10.78
CA LEU A 271 -1.63 -12.30 -11.36
C LEU A 271 -2.47 -13.12 -10.37
N VAL A 272 -2.39 -12.86 -9.07
CA VAL A 272 -3.11 -13.65 -8.07
C VAL A 272 -4.62 -13.43 -8.12
N ASP A 273 -5.38 -14.43 -7.74
CA ASP A 273 -6.84 -14.34 -7.62
C ASP A 273 -7.28 -13.75 -6.30
N LEU A 274 -6.47 -13.94 -5.26
CA LEU A 274 -6.68 -13.42 -3.92
C LEU A 274 -5.34 -13.26 -3.21
N LEU A 275 -5.21 -12.20 -2.42
CA LEU A 275 -4.20 -12.08 -1.38
C LEU A 275 -4.86 -12.18 0.00
N VAL A 276 -4.34 -13.06 0.87
CA VAL A 276 -4.65 -13.06 2.31
C VAL A 276 -3.40 -12.65 3.08
N THR A 277 -3.52 -11.62 3.93
CA THR A 277 -2.34 -11.02 4.58
C THR A 277 -2.69 -10.34 5.89
N ASN A 278 -1.68 -10.04 6.70
CA ASN A 278 -1.78 -9.06 7.78
C ASN A 278 -1.80 -7.62 7.21
N ASP A 279 -2.00 -6.61 8.06
CA ASP A 279 -1.88 -5.19 7.71
C ASP A 279 -0.42 -4.84 7.37
N THR A 280 -0.03 -5.02 6.09
CA THR A 280 1.34 -4.88 5.57
C THR A 280 1.38 -4.27 4.18
N GLY A 281 2.59 -3.94 3.70
CA GLY A 281 2.79 -3.34 2.37
C GLY A 281 2.14 -4.13 1.21
N PRO A 282 2.30 -5.45 1.11
CA PRO A 282 1.66 -6.27 0.09
C PRO A 282 0.13 -6.12 0.00
N ALA A 283 -0.57 -5.87 1.13
CA ALA A 283 -2.00 -5.60 1.12
C ALA A 283 -2.37 -4.38 0.27
N HIS A 284 -1.63 -3.29 0.44
CA HIS A 284 -1.83 -2.06 -0.32
C HIS A 284 -1.50 -2.25 -1.80
N ILE A 285 -0.42 -2.97 -2.11
CA ILE A 285 -0.01 -3.25 -3.50
C ILE A 285 -1.10 -4.05 -4.22
N ALA A 286 -1.51 -5.20 -3.68
CA ALA A 286 -2.49 -6.06 -4.33
C ALA A 286 -3.83 -5.34 -4.53
N ALA A 287 -4.28 -4.59 -3.52
CA ALA A 287 -5.50 -3.79 -3.60
C ALA A 287 -5.40 -2.69 -4.67
N ALA A 288 -4.26 -2.01 -4.80
CA ALA A 288 -4.00 -1.01 -5.84
C ALA A 288 -3.91 -1.62 -7.24
N LEU A 289 -3.46 -2.88 -7.35
CA LEU A 289 -3.45 -3.65 -8.60
C LEU A 289 -4.83 -4.24 -8.97
N GLY A 290 -5.88 -3.87 -8.23
CA GLY A 290 -7.23 -4.36 -8.49
C GLY A 290 -7.41 -5.85 -8.15
N ARG A 291 -6.63 -6.37 -7.18
CA ARG A 291 -6.76 -7.75 -6.74
C ARG A 291 -7.59 -7.86 -5.46
N PRO A 292 -8.50 -8.84 -5.38
CA PRO A 292 -9.16 -9.17 -4.12
C PRO A 292 -8.14 -9.35 -3.01
N THR A 293 -8.31 -8.61 -1.92
CA THR A 293 -7.33 -8.58 -0.83
C THR A 293 -8.05 -8.68 0.51
N LEU A 294 -7.82 -9.77 1.22
CA LEU A 294 -8.38 -9.99 2.55
C LEU A 294 -7.32 -9.73 3.60
N VAL A 295 -7.56 -8.72 4.45
CA VAL A 295 -6.58 -8.26 5.42
C VAL A 295 -7.02 -8.57 6.84
N ILE A 296 -6.16 -9.25 7.57
CA ILE A 296 -6.35 -9.56 8.99
C ILE A 296 -5.81 -8.40 9.80
N PHE A 297 -6.72 -7.67 10.47
CA PHE A 297 -6.41 -6.48 11.25
C PHE A 297 -6.46 -6.76 12.75
N GLY A 298 -5.44 -6.33 13.45
CA GLY A 298 -5.33 -6.44 14.91
C GLY A 298 -5.12 -5.10 15.59
N PRO A 299 -3.86 -4.72 15.91
CA PRO A 299 -3.55 -3.59 16.79
C PRO A 299 -3.67 -2.21 16.11
N THR A 300 -3.81 -2.15 14.79
CA THR A 300 -3.82 -0.90 14.02
C THR A 300 -5.24 -0.38 13.77
N ASN A 301 -5.33 0.89 13.37
CA ASN A 301 -6.61 1.53 13.08
C ASN A 301 -6.98 1.38 11.59
N PRO A 302 -7.95 0.54 11.23
CA PRO A 302 -8.33 0.34 9.84
C PRO A 302 -9.00 1.56 9.20
N LEU A 303 -9.56 2.49 9.96
CA LEU A 303 -10.14 3.72 9.42
C LEU A 303 -9.07 4.56 8.70
N THR A 304 -7.84 4.53 9.22
CA THR A 304 -6.75 5.35 8.69
C THR A 304 -5.84 4.62 7.71
N THR A 305 -5.65 3.30 7.86
CA THR A 305 -4.57 2.57 7.16
C THR A 305 -4.98 1.32 6.41
N ARG A 306 -6.27 1.00 6.29
CA ARG A 306 -6.67 -0.14 5.43
C ARG A 306 -6.28 0.11 3.97
N PRO A 307 -6.09 -0.91 3.12
CA PRO A 307 -5.91 -0.69 1.70
C PRO A 307 -7.07 0.10 1.10
N PHE A 308 -6.75 1.12 0.31
CA PHE A 308 -7.74 2.02 -0.29
C PHE A 308 -8.26 1.45 -1.60
N SER A 309 -9.15 0.48 -1.50
CA SER A 309 -9.77 -0.20 -2.66
C SER A 309 -11.10 -0.83 -2.25
N PRO A 310 -12.12 -0.82 -3.14
CA PRO A 310 -13.37 -1.54 -2.91
C PRO A 310 -13.19 -3.08 -2.93
N LEU A 311 -12.07 -3.57 -3.46
CA LEU A 311 -11.72 -4.99 -3.50
C LEU A 311 -10.94 -5.45 -2.26
N ALA A 312 -10.71 -4.58 -1.29
CA ALA A 312 -10.07 -4.91 -0.03
C ALA A 312 -11.10 -5.08 1.08
N GLU A 313 -11.15 -6.27 1.67
CA GLU A 313 -11.98 -6.55 2.84
C GLU A 313 -11.09 -6.77 4.08
N ILE A 314 -11.66 -6.50 5.26
CA ILE A 314 -10.96 -6.62 6.54
C ILE A 314 -11.65 -7.68 7.39
N VAL A 315 -10.84 -8.58 8.00
CA VAL A 315 -11.28 -9.41 9.11
C VAL A 315 -10.66 -8.87 10.39
N ARG A 316 -11.46 -8.59 11.39
CA ARG A 316 -11.03 -7.97 12.63
C ARG A 316 -11.83 -8.45 13.82
N SER A 317 -11.10 -8.81 14.87
CA SER A 317 -11.63 -8.83 16.23
C SER A 317 -11.13 -7.58 16.97
N ALA A 318 -12.06 -6.78 17.49
CA ALA A 318 -11.75 -5.49 18.11
C ALA A 318 -12.02 -5.54 19.62
N PRO A 319 -11.10 -6.10 20.43
CA PRO A 319 -11.20 -6.02 21.88
C PRO A 319 -10.99 -4.56 22.34
N ASP A 320 -11.38 -4.26 23.59
CA ASP A 320 -11.31 -2.90 24.16
C ASP A 320 -9.93 -2.24 24.08
N CYS A 321 -8.86 -3.04 24.02
CA CYS A 321 -7.50 -2.53 23.86
C CYS A 321 -7.13 -2.15 22.42
N ALA A 322 -7.94 -2.44 21.39
CA ALA A 322 -7.66 -2.14 19.99
C ALA A 322 -8.48 -0.93 19.49
N PRO A 323 -7.82 0.00 18.74
CA PRO A 323 -6.45 -0.02 18.24
C PRO A 323 -5.43 0.46 19.27
N CYS A 324 -4.42 -0.37 19.59
CA CYS A 324 -3.37 0.01 20.54
C CYS A 324 -2.08 0.53 19.86
N MET A 325 -1.92 0.32 18.56
CA MET A 325 -0.76 0.72 17.75
C MET A 325 0.58 0.15 18.25
N LEU A 326 0.57 -0.87 19.10
CA LEU A 326 1.78 -1.48 19.66
C LEU A 326 2.45 -2.40 18.62
N ARG A 327 3.78 -2.49 18.70
CA ARG A 327 4.57 -3.39 17.85
C ARG A 327 4.63 -4.82 18.40
N GLU A 328 4.50 -4.96 19.71
CA GLU A 328 4.42 -6.22 20.43
C GLU A 328 3.26 -6.18 21.41
N CYS A 329 2.53 -7.26 21.51
CA CYS A 329 1.41 -7.36 22.45
C CYS A 329 1.93 -7.74 23.83
N PRO A 330 1.68 -6.95 24.89
CA PRO A 330 2.14 -7.24 26.23
C PRO A 330 1.21 -8.21 27.00
N ILE A 331 0.08 -8.64 26.40
CA ILE A 331 -0.90 -9.52 27.00
C ILE A 331 -1.07 -10.82 26.19
N ASP A 332 -2.25 -11.14 25.72
CA ASP A 332 -2.60 -12.41 25.12
C ASP A 332 -2.85 -12.39 23.61
N HIS A 333 -2.58 -11.24 22.96
CA HIS A 333 -2.73 -11.04 21.52
C HIS A 333 -4.16 -11.33 20.98
N ARG A 334 -5.18 -11.14 21.83
CA ARG A 334 -6.58 -11.52 21.55
C ARG A 334 -7.18 -10.89 20.31
N CYS A 335 -6.71 -9.71 19.86
CA CYS A 335 -7.15 -9.09 18.59
C CYS A 335 -6.80 -9.92 17.36
N MET A 336 -5.79 -10.79 17.45
CA MET A 336 -5.39 -11.71 16.37
C MET A 336 -5.83 -13.16 16.68
N THR A 337 -5.66 -13.60 17.94
CA THR A 337 -5.99 -14.98 18.31
C THR A 337 -7.50 -15.26 18.40
N ALA A 338 -8.37 -14.25 18.43
CA ALA A 338 -9.82 -14.45 18.34
C ALA A 338 -10.31 -14.76 16.91
N ILE A 339 -9.61 -14.29 15.87
CA ILE A 339 -9.99 -14.50 14.47
C ILE A 339 -9.76 -15.97 14.10
N GLN A 340 -10.79 -16.66 13.63
CA GLN A 340 -10.72 -18.08 13.29
C GLN A 340 -10.51 -18.33 11.80
N PRO A 341 -9.80 -19.40 11.38
CA PRO A 341 -9.58 -19.75 9.97
C PRO A 341 -10.87 -19.90 9.17
N ASP A 342 -11.93 -20.44 9.79
CA ASP A 342 -13.23 -20.61 9.15
C ASP A 342 -13.86 -19.28 8.72
N GLU A 343 -13.79 -18.26 9.58
CA GLU A 343 -14.28 -16.92 9.26
C GLU A 343 -13.50 -16.30 8.08
N VAL A 344 -12.17 -16.42 8.09
CA VAL A 344 -11.31 -15.92 7.03
C VAL A 344 -11.56 -16.65 5.72
N PHE A 345 -11.72 -17.97 5.76
CA PHE A 345 -12.02 -18.80 4.60
C PHE A 345 -13.37 -18.43 3.95
N GLU A 346 -14.43 -18.30 4.74
CA GLU A 346 -15.75 -17.94 4.20
C GLU A 346 -15.78 -16.55 3.58
N ARG A 347 -15.10 -15.57 4.20
CA ARG A 347 -14.93 -14.24 3.62
C ARG A 347 -14.19 -14.29 2.28
N ALA A 348 -13.06 -15.00 2.23
CA ALA A 348 -12.27 -15.20 1.03
C ALA A 348 -13.10 -15.86 -0.09
N ARG A 349 -13.89 -16.89 0.23
CA ARG A 349 -14.77 -17.59 -0.71
C ARG A 349 -15.82 -16.66 -1.32
N ILE A 350 -16.43 -15.79 -0.50
CA ILE A 350 -17.38 -14.80 -0.99
C ILE A 350 -16.70 -13.81 -1.94
N MET A 351 -15.49 -13.32 -1.60
CA MET A 351 -14.73 -12.40 -2.46
C MET A 351 -14.39 -13.03 -3.82
N LEU A 352 -13.95 -14.29 -3.80
CA LEU A 352 -13.65 -15.07 -5.01
C LEU A 352 -14.90 -15.32 -5.86
N GLY A 353 -16.06 -15.56 -5.25
CA GLY A 353 -17.34 -15.71 -5.94
C GLY A 353 -17.80 -14.43 -6.65
N ARG A 354 -17.65 -13.28 -6.02
CA ARG A 354 -17.98 -11.97 -6.62
C ARG A 354 -17.12 -11.66 -7.85
N ARG A 355 -15.85 -12.02 -7.83
CA ARG A 355 -14.94 -11.84 -8.96
C ARG A 355 -15.35 -12.67 -10.17
N LYS A 356 -15.82 -13.92 -10.00
CA LYS A 356 -16.33 -14.75 -11.08
C LYS A 356 -17.44 -14.08 -11.89
N MET A 357 -18.35 -13.40 -11.21
CA MET A 357 -19.46 -12.69 -11.86
C MET A 357 -19.00 -11.47 -12.67
N ALA A 358 -17.81 -10.91 -12.33
CA ALA A 358 -17.26 -9.73 -13.00
C ALA A 358 -16.34 -10.06 -14.20
N ASP A 359 -15.65 -11.22 -14.18
CA ASP A 359 -14.56 -11.54 -15.12
C ASP A 359 -14.91 -12.55 -16.25
N GLU A 360 -16.12 -13.12 -16.29
CA GLU A 360 -16.62 -14.11 -17.30
C GLU A 360 -15.64 -15.25 -17.67
N ARG A 361 -14.62 -15.54 -16.87
CA ARG A 361 -13.71 -16.67 -17.12
C ARG A 361 -14.28 -17.96 -16.54
N PRO A 362 -14.28 -19.10 -17.29
CA PRO A 362 -14.77 -20.37 -16.80
C PRO A 362 -13.85 -20.90 -15.70
N PHE A 363 -14.44 -21.18 -14.56
CA PHE A 363 -13.76 -21.64 -13.35
C PHE A 363 -14.22 -23.04 -12.94
N SER A 364 -13.32 -23.91 -12.47
CA SER A 364 -13.71 -25.11 -11.74
C SER A 364 -14.27 -24.71 -10.36
N ALA A 365 -15.54 -25.04 -10.14
CA ALA A 365 -16.31 -24.50 -9.03
C ALA A 365 -15.81 -24.96 -7.65
N CYS A 366 -15.58 -24.00 -6.76
CA CYS A 366 -15.67 -24.25 -5.32
C CYS A 366 -17.13 -24.60 -4.96
N PRO A 367 -17.43 -25.64 -4.19
CA PRO A 367 -18.81 -26.06 -3.91
C PRO A 367 -19.67 -24.94 -3.34
N GLN A 368 -20.86 -24.75 -3.89
CA GLN A 368 -21.82 -23.76 -3.43
C GLN A 368 -22.46 -24.24 -2.13
N THR A 369 -22.26 -23.55 -1.04
CA THR A 369 -23.10 -23.64 0.17
C THR A 369 -24.10 -22.49 0.21
N GLN A 370 -25.25 -22.71 0.87
CA GLN A 370 -26.39 -21.79 0.93
C GLN A 370 -26.02 -20.35 1.39
N PRO A 371 -26.76 -19.32 0.95
CA PRO A 371 -26.48 -17.94 1.33
C PRO A 371 -26.65 -17.74 2.83
N LEU A 372 -25.63 -17.20 3.47
CA LEU A 372 -25.69 -16.70 4.84
C LEU A 372 -26.47 -15.36 4.88
N PRO A 373 -27.13 -15.04 6.02
CA PRO A 373 -27.93 -13.83 6.16
C PRO A 373 -27.08 -12.57 5.90
N GLU A 374 -27.70 -11.61 5.22
CA GLU A 374 -27.11 -10.33 4.88
C GLU A 374 -26.59 -9.59 6.12
N PHE A 375 -25.29 -9.57 6.31
CA PHE A 375 -24.67 -8.57 7.15
C PHE A 375 -24.58 -7.27 6.36
N ASN A 376 -25.32 -6.28 6.81
CA ASN A 376 -25.45 -4.96 6.23
C ASN A 376 -24.09 -4.21 6.29
N ASN A 377 -23.18 -4.50 5.34
CA ASN A 377 -22.00 -3.71 5.07
C ASN A 377 -22.26 -2.79 3.86
N LYS A 378 -23.29 -1.95 3.97
CA LYS A 378 -23.31 -0.73 3.16
C LYS A 378 -22.14 0.12 3.67
N LEU A 379 -21.11 0.20 2.86
CA LEU A 379 -20.09 1.22 2.93
C LEU A 379 -20.79 2.58 2.83
N GLU A 380 -21.11 3.18 3.96
CA GLU A 380 -21.43 4.61 4.09
C GLU A 380 -20.16 5.41 3.83
N PHE A 381 -19.67 5.36 2.58
CA PHE A 381 -18.47 6.07 2.16
C PHE A 381 -18.76 7.52 1.76
N ILE A 382 -20.04 7.91 1.64
CA ILE A 382 -20.44 9.19 1.03
C ILE A 382 -21.18 10.14 2.00
N GLU A 383 -21.66 9.69 3.14
CA GLU A 383 -22.47 10.56 4.03
C GLU A 383 -21.70 11.26 5.17
N GLN A 384 -20.40 11.07 5.30
CA GLN A 384 -19.59 11.76 6.33
C GLN A 384 -18.75 12.93 5.79
N ILE A 385 -19.03 13.41 4.57
CA ILE A 385 -18.43 14.63 4.01
C ILE A 385 -19.50 15.69 3.83
N LYS A 386 -20.31 15.91 4.85
CA LYS A 386 -21.14 17.15 4.95
C LYS A 386 -20.83 17.86 6.26
#